data_1600e910dbe39e47142b2cac3b62ddd0
#
_entry.id   1600e910dbe39e47142b2cac3b62ddd0
#
_cell.length_a   1.000
_cell.length_b   1.000
_cell.length_c   1.000
_cell.angle_alpha   90.00
_cell.angle_beta   90.00
_cell.angle_gamma   90.00
#
_symmetry.space_group_name_H-M   'P 1'
#
loop_
_entity.id
_entity.type
_entity.pdbx_description
1 polymer ?
#
loop_
_entity_poly.entity_id
_entity_poly.type
_entity_poly.pdbx_seq_one_letter_code
_entity_poly.pdbx_strand_id
1 'polypeptide(L)'
;RVVLTPFWIVAGPDFEAMRDAGCLDGAGHCEYKELWWHNSSGGLDRPPFERGDLRALYQEGFARGLWHPEYHGRSHFDTAAWAAYLAEGDHITALYFEAGLTYYHYGRLNASSRSFHSIHSEYLSDDGQFQKGPAQLTAWTHEGLRAFEAFWGYASRVTAMPCHYGGPEMGGVFAAAGVAGVEGEEKGRGLLPGLRNSPRLMFDPAFESPRAWEDVLAHTQREAER
;
A
#
# COMPACT_ATOMS: atom_id res chain seq x y z
N ARG A 1 16.51 22.41 -4.20
CA ARG A 1 15.38 21.81 -4.92
C ARG A 1 14.80 20.71 -4.04
N VAL A 2 13.50 20.74 -3.75
CA VAL A 2 12.80 19.66 -3.05
C VAL A 2 12.41 18.60 -4.07
N VAL A 3 12.69 17.33 -3.75
CA VAL A 3 12.23 16.16 -4.50
C VAL A 3 11.29 15.40 -3.58
N LEU A 4 10.09 15.07 -4.06
CA LEU A 4 9.13 14.27 -3.33
C LEU A 4 9.48 12.78 -3.48
N THR A 5 9.33 12.01 -2.42
CA THR A 5 9.46 10.55 -2.45
C THR A 5 8.10 9.92 -2.15
N PRO A 6 7.23 9.74 -3.16
CA PRO A 6 5.99 9.01 -2.95
C PRO A 6 6.28 7.52 -2.77
N PHE A 7 5.65 6.90 -1.79
CA PHE A 7 5.66 5.46 -1.63
C PHE A 7 4.55 4.84 -2.49
N TRP A 8 4.93 3.93 -3.39
CA TRP A 8 4.12 3.47 -4.49
C TRP A 8 3.64 2.04 -4.32
N ILE A 9 2.31 1.85 -4.25
CA ILE A 9 1.66 0.54 -4.36
C ILE A 9 1.66 0.12 -5.82
N VAL A 10 2.03 -1.12 -6.11
CA VAL A 10 2.27 -1.56 -7.49
C VAL A 10 1.13 -2.38 -8.10
N ALA A 11 0.16 -2.78 -7.31
CA ALA A 11 -1.01 -3.50 -7.79
C ALA A 11 -2.26 -3.13 -6.99
N GLY A 12 -3.41 -3.44 -7.54
CA GLY A 12 -4.72 -3.33 -6.91
C GLY A 12 -5.65 -4.44 -7.40
N PRO A 13 -6.90 -4.50 -6.94
CA PRO A 13 -7.85 -5.48 -7.43
C PRO A 13 -8.32 -5.14 -8.85
N ASP A 14 -8.36 -6.15 -9.69
CA ASP A 14 -9.09 -6.11 -10.95
C ASP A 14 -10.58 -6.39 -10.68
N PHE A 15 -11.32 -5.34 -10.36
CA PHE A 15 -12.73 -5.44 -10.00
C PHE A 15 -13.59 -6.04 -11.12
N GLU A 16 -13.27 -5.80 -12.38
CA GLU A 16 -14.00 -6.34 -13.51
C GLU A 16 -13.75 -7.83 -13.66
N ALA A 17 -12.48 -8.24 -13.70
CA ALA A 17 -12.14 -9.66 -13.77
C ALA A 17 -12.67 -10.46 -12.57
N MET A 18 -12.73 -9.84 -11.38
CA MET A 18 -13.30 -10.48 -10.18
C MET A 18 -14.82 -10.61 -10.26
N ARG A 19 -15.53 -9.59 -10.81
CA ARG A 19 -16.98 -9.69 -11.07
C ARG A 19 -17.28 -10.78 -12.08
N ASP A 20 -16.54 -10.81 -13.20
CA ASP A 20 -16.71 -11.82 -14.25
C ASP A 20 -16.44 -13.23 -13.74
N ALA A 21 -15.57 -13.36 -12.72
CA ALA A 21 -15.32 -14.62 -12.03
C ALA A 21 -16.35 -14.96 -10.94
N GLY A 22 -17.40 -14.15 -10.74
CA GLY A 22 -18.50 -14.44 -9.84
C GLY A 22 -18.26 -14.12 -8.37
N CYS A 23 -17.37 -13.19 -8.04
CA CYS A 23 -17.05 -12.85 -6.64
C CYS A 23 -18.23 -12.37 -5.78
N LEU A 24 -19.35 -11.94 -6.40
CA LEU A 24 -20.58 -11.51 -5.70
C LEU A 24 -21.78 -12.44 -5.89
N ASP A 25 -21.62 -13.56 -6.59
CA ASP A 25 -22.74 -14.45 -6.94
C ASP A 25 -23.24 -15.31 -5.78
N GLY A 26 -22.69 -15.13 -4.59
CA GLY A 26 -23.07 -15.90 -3.39
C GLY A 26 -22.66 -17.38 -3.44
N ALA A 27 -21.77 -17.73 -4.37
CA ALA A 27 -21.29 -19.12 -4.55
C ALA A 27 -20.31 -19.56 -3.45
N GLY A 28 -20.03 -18.72 -2.46
CA GLY A 28 -19.07 -19.04 -1.39
C GLY A 28 -17.61 -19.07 -1.86
N HIS A 29 -17.33 -18.50 -3.03
CA HIS A 29 -15.98 -18.44 -3.59
C HIS A 29 -15.73 -17.10 -4.25
N CYS A 30 -14.55 -16.52 -3.97
CA CYS A 30 -14.05 -15.34 -4.66
C CYS A 30 -12.53 -15.47 -4.83
N GLU A 31 -12.08 -15.51 -6.07
CA GLU A 31 -10.67 -15.51 -6.38
C GLU A 31 -10.17 -14.08 -6.61
N TYR A 32 -9.19 -13.64 -5.82
CA TYR A 32 -8.57 -12.34 -6.01
C TYR A 32 -7.84 -12.29 -7.35
N LYS A 33 -8.13 -11.27 -8.15
CA LYS A 33 -7.42 -10.98 -9.40
C LYS A 33 -6.68 -9.66 -9.26
N GLU A 34 -5.40 -9.64 -9.63
CA GLU A 34 -4.56 -8.46 -9.55
C GLU A 34 -4.52 -7.69 -10.85
N LEU A 35 -4.73 -6.37 -10.73
CA LEU A 35 -4.41 -5.41 -11.77
C LEU A 35 -3.07 -4.74 -11.42
N TRP A 36 -2.05 -5.03 -12.20
CA TRP A 36 -0.72 -4.48 -12.02
C TRP A 36 -0.59 -3.11 -12.70
N TRP A 37 0.02 -2.15 -12.02
CA TRP A 37 0.21 -0.80 -12.57
C TRP A 37 0.97 -0.78 -13.89
N HIS A 38 1.99 -1.61 -14.05
CA HIS A 38 2.74 -1.69 -15.30
C HIS A 38 1.92 -2.23 -16.48
N ASN A 39 0.77 -2.85 -16.23
CA ASN A 39 -0.18 -3.36 -17.23
C ASN A 39 -1.46 -2.52 -17.33
N SER A 40 -1.59 -1.46 -16.52
CA SER A 40 -2.78 -0.62 -16.51
C SER A 40 -2.52 0.76 -17.11
N SER A 41 -3.57 1.51 -17.41
CA SER A 41 -3.48 2.91 -17.81
C SER A 41 -3.05 3.86 -16.67
N GLY A 42 -3.03 3.37 -15.44
CA GLY A 42 -2.73 4.17 -14.26
C GLY A 42 -3.88 5.08 -13.81
N GLY A 43 -5.01 5.04 -14.49
CA GLY A 43 -6.22 5.80 -14.16
C GLY A 43 -7.42 4.89 -13.96
N LEU A 44 -8.46 5.43 -13.35
CA LEU A 44 -9.77 4.77 -13.28
C LEU A 44 -10.61 5.17 -14.51
N ASP A 45 -11.19 4.19 -15.18
CA ASP A 45 -11.94 4.38 -16.42
C ASP A 45 -13.44 4.59 -16.18
N ARG A 46 -13.81 5.19 -15.04
CA ARG A 46 -15.21 5.48 -14.73
C ARG A 46 -15.41 6.86 -14.10
N PRO A 47 -16.49 7.57 -14.50
CA PRO A 47 -16.87 8.83 -13.88
C PRO A 47 -17.17 8.68 -12.38
N PRO A 48 -16.83 9.68 -11.54
CA PRO A 48 -16.13 10.92 -11.87
C PRO A 48 -14.60 10.81 -11.79
N PHE A 49 -14.04 9.62 -11.69
CA PHE A 49 -12.62 9.37 -11.42
C PHE A 49 -11.80 9.06 -12.67
N GLU A 50 -12.45 9.09 -13.84
CA GLU A 50 -11.76 8.89 -15.12
C GLU A 50 -10.65 9.94 -15.32
N ARG A 51 -9.43 9.47 -15.57
CA ARG A 51 -8.24 10.31 -15.74
C ARG A 51 -7.42 9.95 -16.98
N GLY A 52 -7.84 8.93 -17.71
CA GLY A 52 -7.09 8.39 -18.83
C GLY A 52 -5.78 7.74 -18.43
N ASP A 53 -4.85 7.62 -19.38
CA ASP A 53 -3.53 7.04 -19.11
C ASP A 53 -2.62 8.05 -18.41
N LEU A 54 -2.33 7.79 -17.15
CA LEU A 54 -1.48 8.63 -16.31
C LEU A 54 0.00 8.21 -16.32
N ARG A 55 0.37 7.09 -16.97
CA ARG A 55 1.75 6.57 -16.94
C ARG A 55 2.76 7.56 -17.47
N ALA A 56 2.45 8.17 -18.62
CA ALA A 56 3.33 9.16 -19.22
C ALA A 56 3.56 10.37 -18.31
N LEU A 57 2.51 10.81 -17.61
CA LEU A 57 2.58 11.91 -16.65
C LEU A 57 3.46 11.58 -15.44
N TYR A 58 3.31 10.37 -14.89
CA TYR A 58 4.15 9.90 -13.78
C TYR A 58 5.60 9.81 -14.18
N GLN A 59 5.89 9.23 -15.34
CA GLN A 59 7.25 9.10 -15.86
C GLN A 59 7.88 10.46 -16.22
N GLU A 60 7.10 11.40 -16.75
CA GLU A 60 7.56 12.77 -16.98
C GLU A 60 7.98 13.45 -15.68
N GLY A 61 7.17 13.37 -14.62
CA GLY A 61 7.49 13.94 -13.33
C GLY A 61 8.77 13.36 -12.74
N PHE A 62 8.97 12.04 -12.86
CA PHE A 62 10.20 11.36 -12.46
C PHE A 62 11.41 11.86 -13.30
N ALA A 63 11.29 11.88 -14.62
CA ALA A 63 12.36 12.35 -15.53
C ALA A 63 12.75 13.80 -15.26
N ARG A 64 11.79 14.65 -14.87
CA ARG A 64 12.03 16.04 -14.47
C ARG A 64 12.59 16.17 -13.04
N GLY A 65 12.70 15.06 -12.31
CA GLY A 65 13.15 15.01 -10.92
C GLY A 65 12.22 15.78 -9.97
N LEU A 66 10.93 15.75 -10.22
CA LEU A 66 9.91 16.29 -9.30
C LEU A 66 9.66 15.32 -8.16
N TRP A 67 9.74 14.02 -8.44
CA TRP A 67 9.66 12.94 -7.47
C TRP A 67 10.63 11.81 -7.77
N HIS A 68 10.90 11.03 -6.75
CA HIS A 68 11.65 9.78 -6.81
C HIS A 68 10.86 8.73 -6.03
N PRO A 69 9.98 7.97 -6.69
CA PRO A 69 9.14 6.97 -6.04
C PRO A 69 9.94 5.86 -5.36
N GLU A 70 9.39 5.32 -4.29
CA GLU A 70 9.90 4.14 -3.60
C GLU A 70 8.76 3.16 -3.33
N TYR A 71 9.09 1.91 -3.08
CA TYR A 71 8.13 0.82 -2.97
C TYR A 71 7.30 0.89 -1.68
N HIS A 72 5.99 0.63 -1.77
CA HIS A 72 5.07 0.63 -0.62
C HIS A 72 4.30 -0.69 -0.43
N GLY A 73 4.69 -1.72 -1.14
CA GLY A 73 3.98 -2.97 -1.15
C GLY A 73 3.32 -3.25 -2.49
N ARG A 74 2.91 -4.49 -2.67
CA ARG A 74 2.16 -4.96 -3.81
C ARG A 74 0.72 -4.46 -3.72
N SER A 75 0.10 -4.65 -2.55
CA SER A 75 -1.22 -4.16 -2.19
C SER A 75 -1.19 -3.45 -0.84
N HIS A 76 -2.07 -2.47 -0.64
CA HIS A 76 -2.19 -1.77 0.64
C HIS A 76 -3.02 -2.53 1.68
N PHE A 77 -3.51 -3.72 1.36
CA PHE A 77 -4.37 -4.51 2.23
C PHE A 77 -4.14 -6.02 2.04
N ASP A 78 -4.65 -6.82 2.95
CA ASP A 78 -4.62 -8.28 2.87
C ASP A 78 -5.63 -8.77 1.81
N THR A 79 -5.12 -9.11 0.63
CA THR A 79 -5.93 -9.51 -0.52
C THR A 79 -6.62 -10.87 -0.31
N ALA A 80 -6.01 -11.77 0.45
CA ALA A 80 -6.59 -13.09 0.76
C ALA A 80 -7.75 -12.96 1.73
N ALA A 81 -7.59 -12.16 2.79
CA ALA A 81 -8.66 -11.88 3.74
C ALA A 81 -9.84 -11.17 3.06
N TRP A 82 -9.54 -10.19 2.22
CA TRP A 82 -10.57 -9.43 1.51
C TRP A 82 -11.40 -10.32 0.56
N ALA A 83 -10.73 -11.19 -0.21
CA ALA A 83 -11.42 -12.16 -1.08
C ALA A 83 -12.26 -13.16 -0.28
N ALA A 84 -11.77 -13.61 0.88
CA ALA A 84 -12.54 -14.49 1.76
C ALA A 84 -13.80 -13.81 2.30
N TYR A 85 -13.70 -12.54 2.71
CA TYR A 85 -14.88 -11.78 3.15
C TYR A 85 -15.91 -11.58 2.04
N LEU A 86 -15.48 -11.34 0.80
CA LEU A 86 -16.39 -11.33 -0.34
C LEU A 86 -17.07 -12.69 -0.53
N ALA A 87 -16.31 -13.78 -0.47
CA ALA A 87 -16.83 -15.14 -0.60
C ALA A 87 -17.83 -15.51 0.51
N GLU A 88 -17.61 -15.01 1.74
CA GLU A 88 -18.51 -15.18 2.88
C GLU A 88 -19.77 -14.29 2.81
N GLY A 89 -19.83 -13.35 1.87
CA GLY A 89 -20.93 -12.41 1.73
C GLY A 89 -20.91 -11.28 2.76
N ASP A 90 -19.71 -10.87 3.25
CA ASP A 90 -19.61 -9.71 4.13
C ASP A 90 -20.18 -8.47 3.45
N HIS A 91 -21.26 -7.95 4.03
CA HIS A 91 -22.05 -6.88 3.45
C HIS A 91 -21.24 -5.60 3.18
N ILE A 92 -20.32 -5.26 4.09
CA ILE A 92 -19.52 -4.03 3.95
C ILE A 92 -18.49 -4.19 2.85
N THR A 93 -17.79 -5.33 2.82
CA THR A 93 -16.83 -5.65 1.77
C THR A 93 -17.48 -5.68 0.39
N ALA A 94 -18.67 -6.30 0.29
CA ALA A 94 -19.45 -6.33 -0.94
C ALA A 94 -19.86 -4.93 -1.42
N LEU A 95 -20.33 -4.07 -0.52
CA LEU A 95 -20.72 -2.69 -0.84
C LEU A 95 -19.54 -1.89 -1.41
N TYR A 96 -18.35 -2.01 -0.82
CA TYR A 96 -17.15 -1.36 -1.31
C TYR A 96 -16.70 -1.95 -2.65
N PHE A 97 -16.76 -3.27 -2.79
CA PHE A 97 -16.43 -3.93 -4.06
C PHE A 97 -17.35 -3.47 -5.21
N GLU A 98 -18.67 -3.40 -5.00
CA GLU A 98 -19.61 -2.87 -5.98
C GLU A 98 -19.29 -1.44 -6.37
N ALA A 99 -18.86 -0.62 -5.43
CA ALA A 99 -18.41 0.73 -5.67
C ALA A 99 -17.02 0.79 -6.36
N GLY A 100 -16.31 -0.35 -6.55
CA GLY A 100 -14.96 -0.44 -7.09
C GLY A 100 -13.94 0.19 -6.17
N LEU A 101 -14.15 0.03 -4.88
CA LEU A 101 -13.27 0.51 -3.83
C LEU A 101 -12.79 -0.68 -3.02
N THR A 102 -11.56 -0.62 -2.57
CA THR A 102 -11.09 -1.46 -1.49
C THR A 102 -11.58 -0.85 -0.18
N TYR A 103 -11.94 -1.72 0.76
CA TYR A 103 -12.28 -1.25 2.08
C TYR A 103 -11.07 -0.59 2.72
N TYR A 104 -11.20 0.70 2.98
CA TYR A 104 -10.23 1.48 3.74
C TYR A 104 -10.97 2.46 4.62
N HIS A 105 -11.12 2.14 5.90
CA HIS A 105 -11.77 3.03 6.83
C HIS A 105 -11.01 3.18 8.15
N TYR A 106 -10.64 4.41 8.47
CA TYR A 106 -10.25 4.80 9.80
C TYR A 106 -11.50 5.04 10.66
N GLY A 107 -11.82 4.08 11.50
CA GLY A 107 -12.68 4.25 12.67
C GLY A 107 -14.15 4.53 12.44
N ARG A 108 -14.99 3.73 13.02
CA ARG A 108 -16.42 3.85 13.30
C ARG A 108 -17.38 2.94 12.52
N LEU A 109 -16.97 1.84 11.98
CA LEU A 109 -17.93 0.78 11.71
C LEU A 109 -17.99 -0.12 12.94
N ASN A 110 -19.22 -0.53 13.31
CA ASN A 110 -19.51 -1.30 14.52
C ASN A 110 -18.51 -2.43 14.72
N ALA A 111 -18.07 -2.62 15.96
CA ALA A 111 -17.15 -3.67 16.42
C ALA A 111 -17.57 -5.12 16.08
N SER A 112 -18.64 -5.31 15.35
CA SER A 112 -19.12 -6.60 14.86
C SER A 112 -18.71 -6.94 13.44
N SER A 113 -18.13 -6.00 12.65
CA SER A 113 -17.57 -6.36 11.36
C SER A 113 -16.13 -6.81 11.53
N ARG A 114 -15.87 -8.08 11.32
CA ARG A 114 -14.53 -8.70 11.34
C ARG A 114 -13.56 -8.00 10.38
N SER A 115 -14.07 -7.37 9.33
CA SER A 115 -13.32 -6.75 8.26
C SER A 115 -12.47 -5.54 8.67
N PHE A 116 -12.69 -4.97 9.84
CA PHE A 116 -12.06 -3.69 10.20
C PHE A 116 -10.60 -3.80 10.63
N HIS A 117 -10.18 -4.90 11.23
CA HIS A 117 -8.86 -5.01 11.87
C HIS A 117 -7.86 -5.89 11.11
N SER A 118 -8.31 -6.71 10.16
CA SER A 118 -7.47 -7.77 9.59
C SER A 118 -6.87 -7.48 8.22
N ILE A 119 -7.22 -6.37 7.57
CA ILE A 119 -6.83 -6.13 6.17
C ILE A 119 -5.96 -4.89 5.93
N HIS A 120 -5.29 -4.38 6.95
CA HIS A 120 -4.49 -3.14 6.82
C HIS A 120 -3.21 -3.28 6.03
N SER A 121 -2.67 -4.49 5.91
CA SER A 121 -1.42 -4.72 5.22
C SER A 121 -1.38 -6.11 4.60
N GLU A 122 -0.80 -6.21 3.43
CA GLU A 122 -0.53 -7.50 2.81
C GLU A 122 0.48 -8.36 3.59
N TYR A 123 1.26 -7.75 4.48
CA TYR A 123 2.33 -8.42 5.22
C TYR A 123 1.91 -8.96 6.58
N LEU A 124 0.80 -8.50 7.12
CA LEU A 124 0.32 -8.94 8.43
C LEU A 124 -1.21 -9.03 8.43
N SER A 125 -1.72 -10.11 9.00
CA SER A 125 -3.13 -10.24 9.35
C SER A 125 -3.29 -10.17 10.87
N ASP A 126 -4.14 -9.26 11.35
CA ASP A 126 -4.35 -9.03 12.79
C ASP A 126 -5.15 -10.17 13.45
N ASP A 127 -5.94 -10.93 12.68
CA ASP A 127 -6.79 -12.01 13.21
C ASP A 127 -6.12 -13.38 13.28
N GLY A 128 -4.89 -13.49 12.77
CA GLY A 128 -4.13 -14.74 12.72
C GLY A 128 -4.69 -15.80 11.77
N GLN A 129 -5.86 -15.57 11.16
CA GLN A 129 -6.51 -16.52 10.27
C GLN A 129 -5.83 -16.60 8.91
N PHE A 130 -5.32 -15.47 8.43
CA PHE A 130 -4.67 -15.33 7.13
C PHE A 130 -3.16 -15.12 7.23
N GLN A 131 -2.55 -15.70 8.27
CA GLN A 131 -1.10 -15.62 8.45
C GLN A 131 -0.37 -16.21 7.25
N LYS A 132 0.57 -15.44 6.74
CA LYS A 132 1.39 -15.81 5.60
C LYS A 132 2.72 -16.38 6.07
N GLY A 133 3.09 -17.52 5.53
CA GLY A 133 4.40 -18.09 5.80
C GLY A 133 5.54 -17.27 5.17
N PRO A 134 6.79 -17.43 5.68
CA PRO A 134 7.95 -16.68 5.17
C PRO A 134 8.17 -16.83 3.66
N ALA A 135 7.89 -18.00 3.10
CA ALA A 135 8.03 -18.24 1.66
C ALA A 135 7.05 -17.38 0.84
N GLN A 136 5.80 -17.25 1.29
CA GLN A 136 4.79 -16.43 0.63
C GLN A 136 5.14 -14.93 0.73
N LEU A 137 5.53 -14.46 1.91
CA LEU A 137 5.97 -13.07 2.11
C LEU A 137 7.17 -12.74 1.22
N THR A 138 8.13 -13.65 1.12
CA THR A 138 9.29 -13.50 0.23
C THR A 138 8.87 -13.43 -1.23
N ALA A 139 8.02 -14.36 -1.69
CA ALA A 139 7.55 -14.38 -3.07
C ALA A 139 6.81 -13.10 -3.44
N TRP A 140 5.89 -12.64 -2.59
CA TRP A 140 5.12 -11.42 -2.80
C TRP A 140 5.98 -10.16 -2.80
N THR A 141 6.95 -10.06 -1.89
CA THR A 141 7.88 -8.93 -1.87
C THR A 141 8.70 -8.86 -3.15
N HIS A 142 9.26 -9.99 -3.59
CA HIS A 142 10.03 -10.02 -4.83
C HIS A 142 9.18 -9.72 -6.07
N GLU A 143 7.95 -10.21 -6.11
CA GLU A 143 7.01 -9.93 -7.20
C GLU A 143 6.68 -8.44 -7.26
N GLY A 144 6.33 -7.84 -6.12
CA GLY A 144 6.03 -6.42 -6.03
C GLY A 144 7.22 -5.52 -6.39
N LEU A 145 8.43 -5.85 -5.92
CA LEU A 145 9.64 -5.10 -6.27
C LEU A 145 9.99 -5.21 -7.76
N ARG A 146 9.79 -6.39 -8.39
CA ARG A 146 9.96 -6.53 -9.85
C ARG A 146 8.93 -5.70 -10.62
N ALA A 147 7.67 -5.67 -10.16
CA ALA A 147 6.64 -4.84 -10.78
C ALA A 147 6.95 -3.35 -10.66
N PHE A 148 7.48 -2.92 -9.51
CA PHE A 148 7.96 -1.56 -9.29
C PHE A 148 9.07 -1.21 -10.29
N GLU A 149 10.10 -2.06 -10.39
CA GLU A 149 11.22 -1.87 -11.31
C GLU A 149 10.76 -1.85 -12.77
N ALA A 150 9.83 -2.73 -13.15
CA ALA A 150 9.26 -2.78 -14.50
C ALA A 150 8.54 -1.47 -14.88
N PHE A 151 7.91 -0.79 -13.92
CA PHE A 151 7.23 0.48 -14.16
C PHE A 151 8.20 1.68 -14.16
N TRP A 152 9.09 1.75 -13.17
CA TRP A 152 9.94 2.93 -12.92
C TRP A 152 11.31 2.85 -13.58
N GLY A 153 11.78 1.65 -13.98
CA GLY A 153 13.08 1.43 -14.62
C GLY A 153 14.27 1.39 -13.65
N TYR A 154 14.01 1.30 -12.34
CA TYR A 154 15.04 1.14 -11.30
C TYR A 154 14.52 0.35 -10.10
N ALA A 155 15.43 -0.30 -9.39
CA ALA A 155 15.10 -1.05 -8.18
C ALA A 155 14.91 -0.11 -6.98
N SER A 156 13.79 -0.26 -6.27
CA SER A 156 13.54 0.48 -5.03
C SER A 156 14.59 0.15 -3.97
N ARG A 157 15.06 1.16 -3.27
CA ARG A 157 16.08 1.04 -2.23
C ARG A 157 15.52 1.27 -0.82
N VAL A 158 14.36 1.87 -0.74
CA VAL A 158 13.66 2.16 0.51
C VAL A 158 12.23 1.66 0.39
N THR A 159 11.64 1.27 1.50
CA THR A 159 10.23 0.87 1.55
C THR A 159 9.54 1.51 2.75
N ALA A 160 8.23 1.65 2.66
CA ALA A 160 7.35 1.78 3.82
C ALA A 160 6.32 0.66 3.72
N MET A 161 6.09 -0.06 4.79
CA MET A 161 5.04 -1.09 4.76
C MET A 161 3.65 -0.44 4.81
N PRO A 162 2.65 -0.99 4.10
CA PRO A 162 1.27 -0.52 4.20
C PRO A 162 0.82 -0.39 5.66
N CYS A 163 0.30 0.78 6.03
CA CYS A 163 -0.07 1.13 7.41
C CYS A 163 1.03 0.88 8.46
N HIS A 164 2.29 0.74 8.06
CA HIS A 164 3.41 0.36 8.92
C HIS A 164 3.23 -0.98 9.64
N TYR A 165 2.37 -1.86 9.11
CA TYR A 165 2.13 -3.20 9.64
C TYR A 165 2.96 -4.25 8.90
N GLY A 166 3.75 -5.00 9.64
CA GLY A 166 4.53 -6.15 9.21
C GLY A 166 5.34 -6.69 10.38
N GLY A 167 5.59 -8.00 10.38
CA GLY A 167 6.40 -8.64 11.39
C GLY A 167 7.90 -8.31 11.23
N PRO A 168 8.70 -8.54 12.29
CA PRO A 168 10.14 -8.27 12.25
C PRO A 168 10.89 -9.11 11.19
N GLU A 169 10.33 -10.23 10.77
CA GLU A 169 10.84 -11.10 9.70
C GLU A 169 10.94 -10.36 8.35
N MET A 170 10.11 -9.35 8.13
CA MET A 170 10.13 -8.56 6.89
C MET A 170 11.45 -7.83 6.70
N GLY A 171 12.18 -7.51 7.78
CA GLY A 171 13.52 -6.93 7.68
C GLY A 171 14.48 -7.80 6.87
N GLY A 172 14.51 -9.09 7.15
CA GLY A 172 15.32 -10.07 6.39
C GLY A 172 14.83 -10.24 4.95
N VAL A 173 13.51 -10.27 4.73
CA VAL A 173 12.91 -10.41 3.40
C VAL A 173 13.28 -9.21 2.51
N PHE A 174 13.10 -8.00 2.98
CA PHE A 174 13.44 -6.78 2.25
C PHE A 174 14.96 -6.65 2.02
N ALA A 175 15.78 -6.94 3.04
CA ALA A 175 17.23 -6.92 2.90
C ALA A 175 17.72 -7.89 1.82
N ALA A 176 17.18 -9.12 1.80
CA ALA A 176 17.52 -10.12 0.78
C ALA A 176 17.08 -9.69 -0.62
N ALA A 177 16.04 -8.89 -0.74
CA ALA A 177 15.56 -8.30 -2.00
C ALA A 177 16.34 -7.02 -2.41
N GLY A 178 17.34 -6.59 -1.65
CA GLY A 178 18.18 -5.43 -1.96
C GLY A 178 17.66 -4.08 -1.46
N VAL A 179 16.58 -4.08 -0.67
CA VAL A 179 16.11 -2.88 0.04
C VAL A 179 17.08 -2.55 1.16
N ALA A 180 17.50 -1.30 1.27
CA ALA A 180 18.49 -0.85 2.23
C ALA A 180 17.89 -0.10 3.44
N GLY A 181 16.67 0.43 3.26
CA GLY A 181 16.02 1.23 4.29
C GLY A 181 14.52 1.01 4.37
N VAL A 182 13.96 1.34 5.52
CA VAL A 182 12.52 1.35 5.76
C VAL A 182 12.12 2.66 6.42
N GLU A 183 10.99 3.21 5.97
CA GLU A 183 10.30 4.28 6.67
C GLU A 183 9.24 3.68 7.60
N GLY A 184 9.23 4.13 8.85
CA GLY A 184 8.25 3.72 9.85
C GLY A 184 7.73 4.91 10.65
N GLU A 185 6.79 4.68 11.55
CA GLU A 185 6.29 5.72 12.45
C GLU A 185 7.34 6.13 13.49
N GLU A 186 7.28 7.38 13.96
CA GLU A 186 8.13 7.93 15.02
C GLU A 186 8.12 7.06 16.29
N LYS A 187 6.98 6.44 16.60
CA LYS A 187 6.81 5.54 17.76
C LYS A 187 7.36 4.13 17.55
N GLY A 188 8.06 3.88 16.44
CA GLY A 188 8.74 2.63 16.17
C GLY A 188 7.93 1.60 15.38
N ARG A 189 6.66 1.86 15.07
CA ARG A 189 5.87 0.96 14.21
C ARG A 189 6.44 0.96 12.79
N GLY A 190 6.55 -0.21 12.18
CA GLY A 190 7.06 -0.36 10.83
C GLY A 190 8.58 -0.28 10.71
N LEU A 191 9.31 -0.08 11.80
CA LEU A 191 10.78 -0.18 11.79
C LEU A 191 11.19 -1.65 11.78
N LEU A 192 12.17 -1.98 10.95
CA LEU A 192 12.56 -3.36 10.70
C LEU A 192 14.04 -3.63 11.09
N PRO A 193 14.30 -4.71 11.80
CA PRO A 193 15.67 -5.13 12.07
C PRO A 193 16.46 -5.36 10.78
N GLY A 194 17.75 -4.99 10.78
CA GLY A 194 18.65 -5.22 9.66
C GLY A 194 18.55 -4.21 8.51
N LEU A 195 17.63 -3.26 8.57
CA LEU A 195 17.50 -2.16 7.63
C LEU A 195 17.85 -0.81 8.28
N ARG A 196 18.22 0.16 7.46
CA ARG A 196 18.31 1.54 7.90
C ARG A 196 16.91 2.05 8.18
N ASN A 197 16.62 2.38 9.42
CA ASN A 197 15.30 2.86 9.82
C ASN A 197 15.25 4.39 9.76
N SER A 198 14.20 4.93 9.09
CA SER A 198 13.90 6.34 9.04
C SER A 198 12.52 6.57 9.65
N PRO A 199 12.42 7.06 10.89
CA PRO A 199 11.12 7.35 11.48
C PRO A 199 10.45 8.51 10.73
N ARG A 200 9.20 8.28 10.35
CA ARG A 200 8.36 9.27 9.68
C ARG A 200 7.77 10.22 10.70
N LEU A 201 7.95 11.49 10.47
CA LEU A 201 7.16 12.51 11.15
C LEU A 201 5.78 12.57 10.49
N MET A 202 4.77 12.11 11.21
CA MET A 202 3.39 12.22 10.79
C MET A 202 2.92 13.65 10.99
N PHE A 203 2.61 14.31 9.90
CA PHE A 203 2.02 15.62 9.89
C PHE A 203 0.68 15.60 9.18
N ASP A 204 -0.38 15.90 9.90
CA ASP A 204 -1.71 16.05 9.33
C ASP A 204 -2.18 17.50 9.43
N PRO A 205 -2.10 18.26 8.35
CA PRO A 205 -2.47 19.69 8.35
C PRO A 205 -3.95 19.92 8.66
N ALA A 206 -4.80 18.89 8.55
CA ALA A 206 -6.23 19.03 8.84
C ALA A 206 -6.53 19.13 10.34
N PHE A 207 -5.62 18.65 11.20
CA PHE A 207 -5.80 18.62 12.65
C PHE A 207 -4.88 19.57 13.41
N GLU A 208 -3.98 20.25 12.70
CA GLU A 208 -2.96 21.08 13.30
C GLU A 208 -3.35 22.58 13.25
N SER A 209 -2.69 23.37 14.08
CA SER A 209 -2.92 24.82 14.12
C SER A 209 -2.47 25.50 12.83
N PRO A 210 -2.93 26.73 12.54
CA PRO A 210 -2.45 27.51 11.39
C PRO A 210 -0.93 27.73 11.34
N ARG A 211 -0.22 27.52 12.45
CA ARG A 211 1.25 27.60 12.54
C ARG A 211 1.96 26.28 12.29
N ALA A 212 1.22 25.19 12.13
CA ALA A 212 1.80 23.87 11.99
C ALA A 212 2.79 23.76 10.82
N TRP A 213 2.55 24.47 9.73
CA TRP A 213 3.49 24.52 8.59
C TRP A 213 4.83 25.15 8.94
N GLU A 214 4.84 26.21 9.76
CA GLU A 214 6.07 26.86 10.22
C GLU A 214 6.87 25.91 11.12
N ASP A 215 6.18 25.18 11.99
CA ASP A 215 6.78 24.21 12.89
C ASP A 215 7.37 23.01 12.12
N VAL A 216 6.66 22.50 11.10
CA VAL A 216 7.16 21.43 10.22
C VAL A 216 8.38 21.91 9.45
N LEU A 217 8.33 23.08 8.85
CA LEU A 217 9.46 23.60 8.10
C LEU A 217 10.69 23.75 8.99
N ALA A 218 10.52 24.32 10.18
CA ALA A 218 11.59 24.47 11.16
C ALA A 218 12.14 23.12 11.64
N HIS A 219 11.27 22.11 11.81
CA HIS A 219 11.70 20.77 12.17
C HIS A 219 12.48 20.11 11.03
N THR A 220 11.96 20.14 9.82
CA THR A 220 12.60 19.58 8.63
C THR A 220 13.99 20.20 8.40
N GLN A 221 14.12 21.51 8.61
CA GLN A 221 15.41 22.19 8.52
C GLN A 221 16.40 21.69 9.55
N ARG A 222 15.97 21.53 10.81
CA ARG A 222 16.84 21.00 11.90
C ARG A 222 17.30 19.57 11.63
N GLU A 223 16.44 18.72 11.06
CA GLU A 223 16.81 17.34 10.74
C GLU A 223 17.75 17.25 9.52
N ALA A 224 17.64 18.18 8.57
CA ALA A 224 18.55 18.24 7.43
C ALA A 224 19.98 18.73 7.79
N GLU A 225 20.12 19.38 8.94
CA GLU A 225 21.41 19.90 9.47
C GLU A 225 22.15 18.88 10.36
N ARG A 226 21.52 17.75 10.70
CA ARG A 226 22.11 16.65 11.49
C ARG A 226 22.72 15.57 10.60
#